data_3a3afb6d67d09d72ae45308fb07a9773
#
_entry.id   3a3afb6d67d09d72ae45308fb07a9773
#
_cell.length_a   1.000
_cell.length_b   1.000
_cell.length_c   1.000
_cell.angle_alpha   90.00
_cell.angle_beta   90.00
_cell.angle_gamma   90.00
#
_symmetry.space_group_name_H-M   'P 1'
#
loop_
_entity.id
_entity.type
_entity.pdbx_description
1 polymer ?
#
loop_
_entity_poly.entity_id
_entity_poly.type
_entity_poly.pdbx_seq_one_letter_code
_entity_poly.pdbx_strand_id
1 'polypeptide(L)'
;MRNWIFACFALGLASSANAMVKAEDVHTFELKNGMQVFVLEDHSIPNANMYTFWKVGSRNEAPGITGLSHFFEHMMFNGAKKYGPKMFDRTMEAAGGSNNAYTSEDITAYQDWFPADALELMFDLEADRIEHLDIDAKMVESERGVVASERTTGLENSNFRAIWEEVKGSAFRAHPYSWPVIGHESDIANWSLKDLQQYHKTYYAPNNAVLVIVGDVDTKQVEKLAKQYFEPIPAQPAPRKIHTVEPQQKGERRVYVHKASVSSPNIMMGFHIPASQHPDYYPLSLLSDILSDGKSSRFTTALIDEQQIATSASSFVWESIDPNLFYIYAVAAKDVDAATLEKGLIEQINSVIKNGVSATELQKAKNNRLVNFYRDMQTINGKANNIGAYQVYFGDYKKLFNAPAAFEKVTAQDIQRVAKQYLRKANRTVGILNNQEDSHEDDL
;
A
#
# COMPACT_ATOMS: atom_id res chain seq x y z
N MET A 1 -45.57 58.56 -22.39
CA MET A 1 -45.63 57.56 -21.30
C MET A 1 -45.46 56.17 -21.93
N ARG A 2 -44.29 55.56 -21.82
CA ARG A 2 -43.94 54.26 -22.41
C ARG A 2 -43.37 53.39 -21.27
N ASN A 3 -44.19 52.47 -20.80
CA ASN A 3 -43.81 51.49 -19.74
C ASN A 3 -42.86 50.43 -20.33
N TRP A 4 -41.67 50.33 -19.82
CA TRP A 4 -40.75 49.23 -20.05
C TRP A 4 -40.94 48.20 -18.94
N ILE A 5 -41.41 47.02 -19.31
CA ILE A 5 -41.49 45.83 -18.43
C ILE A 5 -40.11 45.14 -18.50
N PHE A 6 -39.38 45.17 -17.40
CA PHE A 6 -38.17 44.34 -17.23
C PHE A 6 -38.64 42.92 -16.81
N ALA A 7 -38.48 41.96 -17.72
CA ALA A 7 -38.59 40.56 -17.39
C ALA A 7 -37.24 40.07 -16.85
N CYS A 8 -37.17 39.82 -15.52
CA CYS A 8 -36.04 39.15 -14.90
C CYS A 8 -36.09 37.68 -15.23
N PHE A 9 -35.22 37.18 -16.13
CA PHE A 9 -34.93 35.79 -16.29
C PHE A 9 -34.03 35.35 -15.11
N ALA A 10 -34.61 34.71 -14.11
CA ALA A 10 -33.87 33.96 -13.10
C ALA A 10 -33.39 32.65 -13.73
N LEU A 11 -32.15 32.63 -14.23
CA LEU A 11 -31.42 31.42 -14.53
C LEU A 11 -31.16 30.70 -13.18
N GLY A 12 -31.94 29.70 -12.88
CA GLY A 12 -31.66 28.74 -11.82
C GLY A 12 -30.42 27.94 -12.18
N LEU A 13 -29.27 28.36 -11.70
CA LEU A 13 -28.10 27.50 -11.56
C LEU A 13 -28.45 26.40 -10.57
N ALA A 14 -28.99 25.29 -11.05
CA ALA A 14 -28.98 24.04 -10.31
C ALA A 14 -27.53 23.61 -10.21
N SER A 15 -26.80 24.04 -9.17
CA SER A 15 -25.60 23.40 -8.74
C SER A 15 -26.00 21.99 -8.33
N SER A 16 -25.76 21.02 -9.21
CA SER A 16 -25.70 19.61 -8.84
C SER A 16 -24.57 19.49 -7.82
N ALA A 17 -24.93 19.60 -6.54
CA ALA A 17 -24.05 19.11 -5.50
C ALA A 17 -23.80 17.64 -5.85
N ASN A 18 -22.60 17.27 -6.26
CA ASN A 18 -22.23 15.89 -6.46
C ASN A 18 -22.53 15.18 -5.13
N ALA A 19 -23.57 14.36 -5.13
CA ALA A 19 -23.92 13.56 -3.98
C ALA A 19 -22.71 12.68 -3.66
N MET A 20 -22.32 12.65 -2.38
CA MET A 20 -21.21 11.83 -1.95
C MET A 20 -21.51 10.37 -2.28
N VAL A 21 -20.58 9.70 -2.96
CA VAL A 21 -20.67 8.28 -3.31
C VAL A 21 -20.90 7.45 -2.04
N LYS A 22 -21.83 6.51 -2.11
CA LYS A 22 -22.21 5.61 -1.02
C LYS A 22 -21.95 4.15 -1.40
N ALA A 23 -21.99 3.27 -0.41
CA ALA A 23 -21.79 1.84 -0.63
C ALA A 23 -22.81 1.21 -1.59
N GLU A 24 -24.04 1.68 -1.58
CA GLU A 24 -25.12 1.23 -2.46
C GLU A 24 -24.95 1.65 -3.92
N ASP A 25 -24.12 2.65 -4.21
CA ASP A 25 -23.80 3.08 -5.57
C ASP A 25 -22.81 2.13 -6.25
N VAL A 26 -22.11 1.29 -5.47
CA VAL A 26 -21.19 0.29 -6.00
C VAL A 26 -21.96 -0.99 -6.36
N HIS A 27 -22.07 -1.27 -7.64
CA HIS A 27 -22.65 -2.52 -8.11
C HIS A 27 -21.64 -3.67 -7.97
N THR A 28 -22.08 -4.80 -7.43
CA THR A 28 -21.19 -5.95 -7.17
C THR A 28 -21.76 -7.23 -7.73
N PHE A 29 -20.93 -8.03 -8.39
CA PHE A 29 -21.28 -9.38 -8.83
C PHE A 29 -20.06 -10.31 -8.81
N GLU A 30 -20.31 -11.60 -8.88
CA GLU A 30 -19.27 -12.63 -8.95
C GLU A 30 -19.45 -13.45 -10.22
N LEU A 31 -18.35 -13.67 -10.95
CA LEU A 31 -18.34 -14.53 -12.12
C LEU A 31 -18.34 -16.01 -11.69
N LYS A 32 -18.76 -16.92 -12.59
CA LYS A 32 -18.80 -18.37 -12.29
C LYS A 32 -17.45 -18.96 -11.90
N ASN A 33 -16.35 -18.33 -12.33
CA ASN A 33 -15.00 -18.72 -11.96
C ASN A 33 -14.53 -18.12 -10.62
N GLY A 34 -15.39 -17.39 -9.89
CA GLY A 34 -15.11 -16.83 -8.58
C GLY A 34 -14.44 -15.46 -8.57
N MET A 35 -14.24 -14.81 -9.71
CA MET A 35 -13.76 -13.42 -9.76
C MET A 35 -14.83 -12.48 -9.20
N GLN A 36 -14.45 -11.66 -8.22
CA GLN A 36 -15.31 -10.63 -7.65
C GLN A 36 -15.18 -9.35 -8.46
N VAL A 37 -16.29 -8.76 -8.89
CA VAL A 37 -16.30 -7.54 -9.71
C VAL A 37 -17.10 -6.45 -9.01
N PHE A 38 -16.52 -5.26 -8.96
CA PHE A 38 -17.08 -4.05 -8.36
C PHE A 38 -17.11 -2.96 -9.43
N VAL A 39 -18.27 -2.36 -9.64
CA VAL A 39 -18.46 -1.31 -10.65
C VAL A 39 -19.07 -0.08 -9.99
N LEU A 40 -18.47 1.07 -10.21
CA LEU A 40 -19.01 2.37 -9.82
C LEU A 40 -19.06 3.29 -11.03
N GLU A 41 -20.26 3.61 -11.48
CA GLU A 41 -20.48 4.56 -12.58
C GLU A 41 -20.14 5.98 -12.11
N ASP A 42 -19.28 6.65 -12.86
CA ASP A 42 -18.88 8.06 -12.63
C ASP A 42 -18.67 8.75 -13.97
N HIS A 43 -19.72 9.43 -14.43
CA HIS A 43 -19.75 10.13 -15.71
C HIS A 43 -19.21 11.57 -15.66
N SER A 44 -18.40 11.89 -14.64
CA SER A 44 -17.83 13.24 -14.47
C SER A 44 -16.78 13.59 -15.53
N ILE A 45 -16.07 12.59 -16.03
CA ILE A 45 -15.09 12.68 -17.12
C ILE A 45 -15.22 11.45 -18.03
N PRO A 46 -14.92 11.54 -19.35
CA PRO A 46 -15.08 10.44 -20.31
C PRO A 46 -13.95 9.40 -20.22
N ASN A 47 -13.61 8.99 -19.01
CA ASN A 47 -12.52 8.05 -18.72
C ASN A 47 -12.97 7.00 -17.71
N ALA A 48 -12.26 5.88 -17.68
CA ALA A 48 -12.43 4.84 -16.68
C ALA A 48 -11.09 4.37 -16.12
N ASN A 49 -11.14 3.83 -14.91
CA ASN A 49 -10.08 3.08 -14.29
C ASN A 49 -10.51 1.64 -14.08
N MET A 50 -9.64 0.71 -14.43
CA MET A 50 -9.75 -0.71 -14.10
C MET A 50 -8.62 -1.07 -13.15
N TYR A 51 -8.95 -1.63 -11.99
CA TYR A 51 -7.99 -2.19 -11.04
C TYR A 51 -8.21 -3.68 -10.91
N THR A 52 -7.14 -4.44 -11.05
CA THR A 52 -7.11 -5.88 -10.74
C THR A 52 -6.23 -6.10 -9.52
N PHE A 53 -6.84 -6.41 -8.38
CA PHE A 53 -6.13 -6.75 -7.13
C PHE A 53 -6.00 -8.27 -7.03
N TRP A 54 -4.78 -8.76 -7.09
CA TRP A 54 -4.46 -10.15 -6.79
C TRP A 54 -4.19 -10.29 -5.31
N LYS A 55 -4.86 -11.25 -4.64
CA LYS A 55 -4.68 -11.57 -3.22
C LYS A 55 -3.39 -12.37 -3.03
N VAL A 56 -2.29 -11.81 -3.50
CA VAL A 56 -0.94 -12.37 -3.45
C VAL A 56 0.08 -11.25 -3.33
N GLY A 57 1.02 -11.43 -2.40
CA GLY A 57 2.15 -10.54 -2.18
C GLY A 57 3.29 -11.33 -1.54
N SER A 58 4.34 -10.66 -1.07
CA SER A 58 5.52 -11.35 -0.56
C SER A 58 5.22 -12.28 0.62
N ARG A 59 4.15 -12.07 1.39
CA ARG A 59 3.72 -12.98 2.46
C ARG A 59 3.33 -14.38 1.97
N ASN A 60 3.00 -14.55 0.71
CA ASN A 60 2.60 -15.82 0.11
C ASN A 60 3.79 -16.64 -0.39
N GLU A 61 4.97 -16.09 -0.31
CA GLU A 61 6.23 -16.70 -0.73
C GLU A 61 6.82 -17.59 0.39
N ALA A 62 7.95 -18.21 0.10
CA ALA A 62 8.72 -19.03 1.03
C ALA A 62 10.22 -18.84 0.75
N PRO A 63 11.11 -19.14 1.71
CA PRO A 63 12.55 -19.18 1.45
C PRO A 63 12.87 -20.02 0.21
N GLY A 64 13.71 -19.48 -0.66
CA GLY A 64 14.05 -20.04 -1.99
C GLY A 64 13.23 -19.45 -3.14
N ILE A 65 12.09 -18.81 -2.85
CA ILE A 65 11.23 -18.17 -3.87
C ILE A 65 10.75 -16.78 -3.44
N THR A 66 11.49 -16.10 -2.56
CA THR A 66 11.15 -14.72 -2.19
C THR A 66 11.32 -13.77 -3.37
N GLY A 67 10.42 -12.78 -3.50
CA GLY A 67 10.40 -11.81 -4.58
C GLY A 67 9.56 -12.22 -5.80
N LEU A 68 8.95 -13.40 -5.83
CA LEU A 68 8.16 -13.83 -6.99
C LEU A 68 6.92 -12.98 -7.22
N SER A 69 6.28 -12.44 -6.17
CA SER A 69 5.13 -11.55 -6.36
C SER A 69 5.52 -10.28 -7.12
N HIS A 70 6.64 -9.66 -6.73
CA HIS A 70 7.18 -8.49 -7.41
C HIS A 70 7.69 -8.83 -8.82
N PHE A 71 8.30 -9.99 -8.99
CA PHE A 71 8.71 -10.46 -10.30
C PHE A 71 7.51 -10.61 -11.26
N PHE A 72 6.37 -11.12 -10.78
CA PHE A 72 5.15 -11.19 -11.60
C PHE A 72 4.50 -9.83 -11.85
N GLU A 73 4.71 -8.83 -11.00
CA GLU A 73 4.37 -7.45 -11.34
C GLU A 73 5.03 -7.05 -12.67
N HIS A 74 6.34 -7.31 -12.83
CA HIS A 74 7.09 -7.06 -14.05
C HIS A 74 6.63 -7.96 -15.21
N MET A 75 6.52 -9.25 -14.96
CA MET A 75 6.23 -10.23 -16.01
C MET A 75 4.88 -9.99 -16.70
N MET A 76 3.88 -9.45 -16.00
CA MET A 76 2.57 -9.15 -16.57
C MET A 76 2.61 -8.09 -17.68
N PHE A 77 3.70 -7.34 -17.83
CA PHE A 77 3.92 -6.38 -18.91
C PHE A 77 4.81 -6.92 -20.03
N ASN A 78 5.40 -8.11 -19.85
CA ASN A 78 6.39 -8.65 -20.77
C ASN A 78 5.80 -9.36 -21.99
N GLY A 79 4.49 -9.63 -22.00
CA GLY A 79 3.78 -10.18 -23.16
C GLY A 79 2.99 -11.43 -22.83
N ALA A 80 2.00 -11.66 -23.67
CA ALA A 80 1.08 -12.79 -23.64
C ALA A 80 0.87 -13.31 -25.08
N LYS A 81 0.02 -14.30 -25.26
CA LYS A 81 -0.18 -14.99 -26.54
C LYS A 81 -0.66 -14.07 -27.67
N LYS A 82 -1.63 -13.21 -27.40
CA LYS A 82 -2.21 -12.27 -28.38
C LYS A 82 -1.40 -10.98 -28.46
N TYR A 83 -1.08 -10.44 -27.30
CA TYR A 83 -0.30 -9.23 -27.13
C TYR A 83 1.12 -9.60 -26.67
N GLY A 84 1.99 -9.88 -27.66
CA GLY A 84 3.37 -10.29 -27.40
C GLY A 84 4.21 -9.21 -26.73
N PRO A 85 5.53 -9.40 -26.61
CA PRO A 85 6.42 -8.51 -25.86
C PRO A 85 6.25 -7.03 -26.21
N LYS A 86 6.01 -6.19 -25.19
CA LYS A 86 5.79 -4.74 -25.32
C LYS A 86 4.52 -4.34 -26.10
N MET A 87 3.67 -5.29 -26.48
CA MET A 87 2.43 -4.98 -27.19
C MET A 87 1.34 -4.51 -26.24
N PHE A 88 1.34 -4.94 -25.00
CA PHE A 88 0.36 -4.51 -23.99
C PHE A 88 0.37 -2.98 -23.85
N ASP A 89 1.50 -2.40 -23.46
CA ASP A 89 1.66 -0.95 -23.27
C ASP A 89 1.38 -0.17 -24.57
N ARG A 90 1.99 -0.62 -25.68
CA ARG A 90 1.82 0.06 -26.98
C ARG A 90 0.36 0.11 -27.46
N THR A 91 -0.38 -0.98 -27.22
CA THR A 91 -1.79 -1.06 -27.62
C THR A 91 -2.64 -0.17 -26.74
N MET A 92 -2.38 -0.17 -25.43
CA MET A 92 -3.04 0.69 -24.46
C MET A 92 -2.75 2.17 -24.74
N GLU A 93 -1.48 2.55 -24.91
CA GLU A 93 -1.08 3.91 -25.24
C GLU A 93 -1.68 4.42 -26.56
N ALA A 94 -1.73 3.56 -27.59
CA ALA A 94 -2.36 3.89 -28.87
C ALA A 94 -3.87 4.18 -28.72
N ALA A 95 -4.53 3.59 -27.72
CA ALA A 95 -5.93 3.88 -27.37
C ALA A 95 -6.06 5.05 -26.37
N GLY A 96 -4.99 5.74 -26.03
CA GLY A 96 -4.97 6.87 -25.08
C GLY A 96 -4.97 6.44 -23.61
N GLY A 97 -4.67 5.18 -23.32
CA GLY A 97 -4.58 4.65 -21.97
C GLY A 97 -3.16 4.71 -21.39
N SER A 98 -3.06 4.46 -20.11
CA SER A 98 -1.82 4.26 -19.37
C SER A 98 -2.03 3.26 -18.24
N ASN A 99 -0.98 2.59 -17.82
CA ASN A 99 -1.04 1.62 -16.74
C ASN A 99 0.00 1.90 -15.65
N ASN A 100 -0.17 1.25 -14.53
CA ASN A 100 0.80 1.13 -13.46
C ASN A 100 0.52 -0.15 -12.65
N ALA A 101 1.49 -0.57 -11.84
CA ALA A 101 1.30 -1.67 -10.91
C ALA A 101 2.08 -1.42 -9.62
N TYR A 102 1.75 -2.18 -8.59
CA TYR A 102 2.53 -2.22 -7.35
C TYR A 102 2.34 -3.55 -6.63
N THR A 103 3.38 -3.96 -5.93
CA THR A 103 3.38 -5.13 -5.05
C THR A 103 3.65 -4.71 -3.61
N SER A 104 2.88 -5.28 -2.70
CA SER A 104 3.09 -5.16 -1.26
C SER A 104 3.34 -6.55 -0.63
N GLU A 105 3.36 -6.59 0.69
CA GLU A 105 3.38 -7.87 1.39
C GLU A 105 2.12 -8.71 1.12
N ASP A 106 0.99 -8.08 0.90
CA ASP A 106 -0.33 -8.72 0.89
C ASP A 106 -0.98 -8.84 -0.49
N ILE A 107 -0.69 -7.90 -1.37
CA ILE A 107 -1.33 -7.79 -2.68
C ILE A 107 -0.35 -7.42 -3.79
N THR A 108 -0.71 -7.82 -5.01
CA THR A 108 -0.18 -7.25 -6.26
C THR A 108 -1.36 -6.62 -6.99
N ALA A 109 -1.27 -5.34 -7.31
CA ALA A 109 -2.35 -4.60 -7.96
C ALA A 109 -1.88 -4.02 -9.29
N TYR A 110 -2.72 -4.16 -10.30
CA TYR A 110 -2.54 -3.55 -11.63
C TYR A 110 -3.63 -2.52 -11.83
N GLN A 111 -3.26 -1.41 -12.42
CA GLN A 111 -4.12 -0.28 -12.68
C GLN A 111 -4.04 0.10 -14.16
N ASP A 112 -5.19 0.20 -14.80
CA ASP A 112 -5.33 0.74 -16.15
C ASP A 112 -6.20 1.99 -16.10
N TRP A 113 -5.72 3.07 -16.68
CA TRP A 113 -6.49 4.29 -16.90
C TRP A 113 -6.67 4.50 -18.39
N PHE A 114 -7.90 4.74 -18.86
CA PHE A 114 -8.21 4.75 -20.28
C PHE A 114 -9.46 5.58 -20.61
N PRO A 115 -9.61 6.08 -21.87
CA PRO A 115 -10.85 6.65 -22.36
C PRO A 115 -11.97 5.62 -22.35
N ALA A 116 -13.18 6.01 -22.00
CA ALA A 116 -14.33 5.12 -21.82
C ALA A 116 -14.65 4.23 -23.05
N ASP A 117 -14.37 4.72 -24.26
CA ASP A 117 -14.56 3.97 -25.51
C ASP A 117 -13.54 2.84 -25.72
N ALA A 118 -12.44 2.83 -24.96
CA ALA A 118 -11.45 1.75 -24.97
C ALA A 118 -11.79 0.59 -24.00
N LEU A 119 -12.93 0.63 -23.32
CA LEU A 119 -13.28 -0.35 -22.26
C LEU A 119 -13.16 -1.80 -22.75
N GLU A 120 -13.70 -2.16 -23.91
CA GLU A 120 -13.64 -3.55 -24.41
C GLU A 120 -12.20 -3.97 -24.72
N LEU A 121 -11.37 -3.05 -25.24
CA LEU A 121 -9.95 -3.32 -25.48
C LEU A 121 -9.22 -3.63 -24.18
N MET A 122 -9.53 -2.94 -23.06
CA MET A 122 -8.92 -3.24 -21.76
C MET A 122 -9.29 -4.63 -21.26
N PHE A 123 -10.56 -5.05 -21.42
CA PHE A 123 -10.97 -6.42 -21.11
C PHE A 123 -10.19 -7.46 -21.91
N ASP A 124 -9.96 -7.20 -23.19
CA ASP A 124 -9.23 -8.10 -24.08
C ASP A 124 -7.73 -8.19 -23.74
N LEU A 125 -7.08 -7.04 -23.42
CA LEU A 125 -5.70 -6.98 -22.96
C LEU A 125 -5.50 -7.74 -21.63
N GLU A 126 -6.37 -7.46 -20.66
CA GLU A 126 -6.32 -8.08 -19.35
C GLU A 126 -6.59 -9.60 -19.40
N ALA A 127 -7.58 -10.03 -20.19
CA ALA A 127 -7.89 -11.44 -20.33
C ALA A 127 -6.71 -12.23 -20.91
N ASP A 128 -6.03 -11.68 -21.93
CA ASP A 128 -4.89 -12.34 -22.56
C ASP A 128 -3.72 -12.51 -21.58
N ARG A 129 -3.38 -11.46 -20.81
CA ARG A 129 -2.28 -11.57 -19.84
C ARG A 129 -2.63 -12.44 -18.62
N ILE A 130 -3.88 -12.51 -18.23
CA ILE A 130 -4.32 -13.38 -17.12
C ILE A 130 -4.26 -14.86 -17.54
N GLU A 131 -4.77 -15.19 -18.72
CA GLU A 131 -4.89 -16.58 -19.16
C GLU A 131 -3.64 -17.11 -19.86
N HIS A 132 -2.93 -16.26 -20.60
CA HIS A 132 -1.93 -16.67 -21.57
C HIS A 132 -0.58 -15.94 -21.40
N LEU A 133 -0.26 -15.51 -20.18
CA LEU A 133 1.04 -14.89 -19.88
C LEU A 133 2.18 -15.77 -20.39
N ASP A 134 3.11 -15.19 -21.15
CA ASP A 134 4.27 -15.92 -21.66
C ASP A 134 5.37 -15.97 -20.60
N ILE A 135 5.60 -17.17 -20.05
CA ILE A 135 6.62 -17.42 -19.04
C ILE A 135 7.68 -18.33 -19.67
N ASP A 136 8.45 -17.78 -20.62
CA ASP A 136 9.56 -18.49 -21.27
C ASP A 136 10.91 -18.18 -20.58
N ALA A 137 11.89 -19.07 -20.79
CA ALA A 137 13.20 -18.97 -20.15
C ALA A 137 13.97 -17.70 -20.51
N LYS A 138 13.82 -17.20 -21.75
CA LYS A 138 14.56 -16.02 -22.21
C LYS A 138 14.01 -14.74 -21.60
N MET A 139 12.70 -14.61 -21.54
CA MET A 139 12.03 -13.46 -20.88
C MET A 139 12.31 -13.45 -19.39
N VAL A 140 12.21 -14.60 -18.74
CA VAL A 140 12.54 -14.76 -17.32
C VAL A 140 13.98 -14.33 -17.02
N GLU A 141 14.95 -14.75 -17.83
CA GLU A 141 16.36 -14.38 -17.62
C GLU A 141 16.59 -12.88 -17.83
N SER A 142 15.95 -12.29 -18.85
CA SER A 142 16.02 -10.84 -19.09
C SER A 142 15.47 -10.05 -17.91
N GLU A 143 14.28 -10.42 -17.42
CA GLU A 143 13.60 -9.68 -16.35
C GLU A 143 14.26 -9.92 -14.99
N ARG A 144 14.84 -11.11 -14.76
CA ARG A 144 15.66 -11.38 -13.57
C ARG A 144 16.81 -10.37 -13.44
N GLY A 145 17.47 -10.03 -14.54
CA GLY A 145 18.54 -9.02 -14.56
C GLY A 145 18.03 -7.63 -14.18
N VAL A 146 16.82 -7.27 -14.62
CA VAL A 146 16.17 -6.00 -14.26
C VAL A 146 15.88 -5.94 -12.77
N VAL A 147 15.22 -6.96 -12.21
CA VAL A 147 14.87 -7.02 -10.79
C VAL A 147 16.12 -7.08 -9.89
N ALA A 148 17.16 -7.83 -10.28
CA ALA A 148 18.43 -7.85 -9.55
C ALA A 148 19.10 -6.47 -9.52
N SER A 149 19.11 -5.76 -10.65
CA SER A 149 19.62 -4.39 -10.75
C SER A 149 18.79 -3.42 -9.89
N GLU A 150 17.47 -3.53 -9.92
CA GLU A 150 16.57 -2.72 -9.09
C GLU A 150 16.84 -2.92 -7.60
N ARG A 151 16.99 -4.18 -7.16
CA ARG A 151 17.32 -4.50 -5.77
C ARG A 151 18.62 -3.82 -5.34
N THR A 152 19.69 -4.02 -6.11
CA THR A 152 21.01 -3.44 -5.79
C THR A 152 20.94 -1.92 -5.75
N THR A 153 20.43 -1.30 -6.81
CA THR A 153 20.28 0.16 -6.93
C THR A 153 19.36 0.71 -5.82
N GLY A 154 18.29 0.00 -5.47
CA GLY A 154 17.37 0.39 -4.42
C GLY A 154 18.02 0.43 -3.04
N LEU A 155 18.86 -0.55 -2.69
CA LEU A 155 19.59 -0.58 -1.43
C LEU A 155 20.72 0.45 -1.39
N GLU A 156 21.45 0.62 -2.51
CA GLU A 156 22.54 1.59 -2.60
C GLU A 156 22.04 3.04 -2.48
N ASN A 157 20.92 3.37 -3.11
CA ASN A 157 20.43 4.74 -3.21
C ASN A 157 19.39 5.13 -2.16
N SER A 158 18.88 4.19 -1.35
CA SER A 158 17.88 4.47 -0.34
C SER A 158 18.31 3.99 1.06
N ASN A 159 18.62 4.96 1.93
CA ASN A 159 18.88 4.67 3.34
C ASN A 159 17.64 4.09 4.04
N PHE A 160 16.45 4.57 3.64
CA PHE A 160 15.18 4.04 4.15
C PHE A 160 15.01 2.56 3.82
N ARG A 161 15.23 2.15 2.55
CA ARG A 161 15.11 0.73 2.16
C ARG A 161 16.11 -0.15 2.90
N ALA A 162 17.36 0.29 3.02
CA ALA A 162 18.41 -0.48 3.70
C ALA A 162 18.07 -0.74 5.18
N ILE A 163 17.71 0.28 5.94
CA ILE A 163 17.37 0.11 7.36
C ILE A 163 16.02 -0.61 7.56
N TRP A 164 15.05 -0.40 6.65
CA TRP A 164 13.73 -1.00 6.73
C TRP A 164 13.77 -2.52 6.55
N GLU A 165 14.59 -3.03 5.61
CA GLU A 165 14.77 -4.46 5.38
C GLU A 165 15.33 -5.14 6.65
N GLU A 166 16.35 -4.55 7.27
CA GLU A 166 16.98 -5.08 8.48
C GLU A 166 16.05 -5.04 9.71
N VAL A 167 15.30 -3.96 9.86
CA VAL A 167 14.31 -3.84 10.94
C VAL A 167 13.18 -4.86 10.78
N LYS A 168 12.64 -5.05 9.56
CA LYS A 168 11.63 -6.07 9.28
C LYS A 168 12.15 -7.48 9.56
N GLY A 169 13.31 -7.82 9.00
CA GLY A 169 13.93 -9.12 9.19
C GLY A 169 14.21 -9.46 10.66
N SER A 170 14.55 -8.44 11.46
CA SER A 170 14.72 -8.61 12.90
C SER A 170 13.40 -8.64 13.67
N ALA A 171 12.42 -7.82 13.29
CA ALA A 171 11.13 -7.75 13.97
C ALA A 171 10.31 -9.03 13.80
N PHE A 172 10.31 -9.61 12.61
CA PHE A 172 9.59 -10.86 12.32
C PHE A 172 10.55 -12.05 12.31
N ARG A 173 10.28 -13.05 13.14
CA ARG A 173 11.06 -14.30 13.23
C ARG A 173 10.42 -15.49 12.56
N ALA A 174 9.10 -15.47 12.46
CA ALA A 174 8.32 -16.59 11.98
C ALA A 174 7.37 -16.19 10.84
N HIS A 175 6.79 -15.00 10.93
CA HIS A 175 5.82 -14.54 9.94
C HIS A 175 6.51 -14.14 8.63
N PRO A 176 5.91 -14.43 7.46
CA PRO A 176 6.45 -14.08 6.14
C PRO A 176 6.67 -12.58 5.87
N TYR A 177 6.18 -11.69 6.71
CA TYR A 177 6.52 -10.27 6.63
C TYR A 177 8.01 -9.97 6.92
N SER A 178 8.81 -10.98 7.26
CA SER A 178 10.23 -10.82 7.56
C SER A 178 11.10 -10.48 6.35
N TRP A 179 10.75 -10.91 5.14
CA TRP A 179 11.57 -10.64 3.95
C TRP A 179 11.08 -9.45 3.11
N PRO A 180 11.96 -8.85 2.31
CA PRO A 180 11.59 -7.73 1.45
C PRO A 180 10.67 -8.18 0.31
N VAL A 181 9.81 -7.28 -0.15
CA VAL A 181 8.89 -7.54 -1.28
C VAL A 181 9.64 -7.90 -2.57
N ILE A 182 10.78 -7.26 -2.81
CA ILE A 182 11.63 -7.54 -3.98
C ILE A 182 12.34 -8.90 -3.89
N GLY A 183 12.37 -9.54 -2.71
CA GLY A 183 13.03 -10.82 -2.47
C GLY A 183 14.49 -10.72 -2.07
N HIS A 184 15.08 -11.85 -1.63
CA HIS A 184 16.51 -11.95 -1.38
C HIS A 184 17.29 -12.17 -2.67
N GLU A 185 18.49 -11.62 -2.77
CA GLU A 185 19.36 -11.72 -3.95
C GLU A 185 19.62 -13.18 -4.37
N SER A 186 19.88 -14.04 -3.39
CA SER A 186 20.09 -15.47 -3.64
C SER A 186 18.88 -16.15 -4.26
N ASP A 187 17.66 -15.77 -3.87
CA ASP A 187 16.45 -16.35 -4.41
C ASP A 187 16.20 -15.83 -5.83
N ILE A 188 16.34 -14.51 -6.03
CA ILE A 188 16.25 -13.87 -7.35
C ILE A 188 17.18 -14.56 -8.35
N ALA A 189 18.42 -14.85 -7.95
CA ALA A 189 19.41 -15.50 -8.82
C ALA A 189 19.06 -16.95 -9.18
N ASN A 190 18.24 -17.63 -8.36
CA ASN A 190 18.05 -19.08 -8.47
C ASN A 190 16.61 -19.55 -8.76
N TRP A 191 15.62 -18.64 -8.95
CA TRP A 191 14.26 -19.08 -9.31
C TRP A 191 14.28 -19.96 -10.54
N SER A 192 13.67 -21.13 -10.45
CA SER A 192 13.50 -21.98 -11.62
C SER A 192 12.26 -21.60 -12.42
N LEU A 193 12.25 -21.92 -13.72
CA LEU A 193 11.06 -21.73 -14.56
C LEU A 193 9.83 -22.46 -13.99
N LYS A 194 10.04 -23.62 -13.35
CA LYS A 194 8.99 -24.41 -12.71
C LYS A 194 8.39 -23.66 -11.51
N ASP A 195 9.22 -23.00 -10.72
CA ASP A 195 8.74 -22.21 -9.56
C ASP A 195 7.83 -21.07 -10.03
N LEU A 196 8.26 -20.36 -11.10
CA LEU A 196 7.47 -19.28 -11.68
C LEU A 196 6.13 -19.78 -12.23
N GLN A 197 6.15 -20.83 -13.05
CA GLN A 197 4.91 -21.39 -13.62
C GLN A 197 3.96 -21.90 -12.52
N GLN A 198 4.49 -22.54 -11.48
CA GLN A 198 3.68 -23.01 -10.36
C GLN A 198 3.11 -21.82 -9.56
N TYR A 199 3.91 -20.78 -9.32
CA TYR A 199 3.49 -19.58 -8.60
C TYR A 199 2.37 -18.84 -9.35
N HIS A 200 2.56 -18.59 -10.64
CA HIS A 200 1.54 -17.99 -11.50
C HIS A 200 0.23 -18.78 -11.46
N LYS A 201 0.30 -20.08 -11.72
CA LYS A 201 -0.86 -20.96 -11.70
C LYS A 201 -1.60 -20.94 -10.35
N THR A 202 -0.87 -20.82 -9.25
CA THR A 202 -1.46 -20.86 -7.90
C THR A 202 -2.17 -19.57 -7.52
N TYR A 203 -1.57 -18.43 -7.87
CA TYR A 203 -1.99 -17.14 -7.32
C TYR A 203 -2.69 -16.22 -8.32
N TYR A 204 -2.35 -16.32 -9.61
CA TYR A 204 -2.90 -15.45 -10.66
C TYR A 204 -4.09 -16.12 -11.36
N ALA A 205 -5.08 -16.51 -10.58
CA ALA A 205 -6.31 -17.13 -11.04
C ALA A 205 -7.53 -16.27 -10.70
N PRO A 206 -8.58 -16.25 -11.53
CA PRO A 206 -9.75 -15.38 -11.35
C PRO A 206 -10.35 -15.41 -9.94
N ASN A 207 -10.46 -16.57 -9.32
CA ASN A 207 -11.00 -16.73 -7.96
C ASN A 207 -10.08 -16.18 -6.85
N ASN A 208 -8.88 -15.72 -7.19
CA ASN A 208 -7.96 -15.02 -6.28
C ASN A 208 -7.89 -13.51 -6.57
N ALA A 209 -8.72 -13.01 -7.47
CA ALA A 209 -8.73 -11.60 -7.90
C ALA A 209 -9.95 -10.83 -7.41
N VAL A 210 -9.78 -9.52 -7.26
CA VAL A 210 -10.84 -8.52 -7.12
C VAL A 210 -10.66 -7.51 -8.25
N LEU A 211 -11.66 -7.41 -9.12
CA LEU A 211 -11.70 -6.45 -10.21
C LEU A 211 -12.57 -5.25 -9.80
N VAL A 212 -12.05 -4.05 -9.95
CA VAL A 212 -12.77 -2.80 -9.67
C VAL A 212 -12.72 -1.90 -10.88
N ILE A 213 -13.90 -1.47 -11.38
CA ILE A 213 -14.00 -0.55 -12.50
C ILE A 213 -14.77 0.68 -12.06
N VAL A 214 -14.17 1.85 -12.22
CA VAL A 214 -14.79 3.14 -11.87
C VAL A 214 -14.62 4.11 -13.02
N GLY A 215 -15.70 4.77 -13.43
CA GLY A 215 -15.62 5.80 -14.45
C GLY A 215 -16.85 5.87 -15.34
N ASP A 216 -16.68 6.44 -16.53
CA ASP A 216 -17.74 6.60 -17.53
C ASP A 216 -18.04 5.28 -18.24
N VAL A 217 -18.68 4.39 -17.51
CA VAL A 217 -19.02 3.03 -17.94
C VAL A 217 -20.49 2.74 -17.63
N ASP A 218 -21.09 1.83 -18.38
CA ASP A 218 -22.40 1.24 -18.06
C ASP A 218 -22.21 -0.11 -17.37
N THR A 219 -22.81 -0.30 -16.21
CA THR A 219 -22.67 -1.51 -15.40
C THR A 219 -23.06 -2.79 -16.15
N LYS A 220 -24.11 -2.75 -16.99
CA LYS A 220 -24.55 -3.92 -17.77
C LYS A 220 -23.56 -4.26 -18.88
N GLN A 221 -22.94 -3.22 -19.47
CA GLN A 221 -21.87 -3.42 -20.45
C GLN A 221 -20.65 -4.06 -19.78
N VAL A 222 -20.23 -3.56 -18.62
CA VAL A 222 -19.12 -4.15 -17.82
C VAL A 222 -19.43 -5.61 -17.47
N GLU A 223 -20.65 -5.91 -16.99
CA GLU A 223 -21.04 -7.29 -16.65
C GLU A 223 -20.99 -8.22 -17.88
N LYS A 224 -21.45 -7.73 -19.04
CA LYS A 224 -21.39 -8.47 -20.31
C LYS A 224 -19.94 -8.75 -20.71
N LEU A 225 -19.06 -7.74 -20.68
CA LEU A 225 -17.65 -7.88 -21.04
C LEU A 225 -16.90 -8.79 -20.05
N ALA A 226 -17.13 -8.64 -18.75
CA ALA A 226 -16.55 -9.52 -17.74
C ALA A 226 -16.93 -10.99 -17.98
N LYS A 227 -18.18 -11.27 -18.30
CA LYS A 227 -18.64 -12.63 -18.66
C LYS A 227 -18.03 -13.13 -19.96
N GLN A 228 -17.82 -12.25 -20.93
CA GLN A 228 -17.26 -12.62 -22.24
C GLN A 228 -15.77 -12.92 -22.16
N TYR A 229 -14.99 -12.09 -21.46
CA TYR A 229 -13.53 -12.13 -21.47
C TYR A 229 -12.95 -12.88 -20.26
N PHE A 230 -13.49 -12.71 -19.07
CA PHE A 230 -12.90 -13.28 -17.85
C PHE A 230 -13.57 -14.57 -17.37
N GLU A 231 -14.89 -14.75 -17.54
CA GLU A 231 -15.58 -15.96 -17.06
C GLU A 231 -15.07 -17.26 -17.71
N PRO A 232 -14.59 -17.28 -18.98
CA PRO A 232 -13.99 -18.47 -19.58
C PRO A 232 -12.67 -18.91 -18.93
N ILE A 233 -11.93 -17.99 -18.30
CA ILE A 233 -10.64 -18.29 -17.66
C ILE A 233 -10.88 -19.20 -16.46
N PRO A 234 -10.20 -20.38 -16.37
CA PRO A 234 -10.51 -21.36 -15.37
C PRO A 234 -10.06 -20.94 -13.96
N ALA A 235 -10.92 -21.15 -12.96
CA ALA A 235 -10.52 -21.06 -11.56
C ALA A 235 -9.45 -22.11 -11.22
N GLN A 236 -8.64 -21.81 -10.21
CA GLN A 236 -7.65 -22.74 -9.66
C GLN A 236 -8.01 -23.09 -8.21
N PRO A 237 -7.46 -24.18 -7.65
CA PRO A 237 -7.60 -24.46 -6.23
C PRO A 237 -7.15 -23.25 -5.40
N ALA A 238 -7.93 -22.93 -4.36
CA ALA A 238 -7.60 -21.79 -3.50
C ALA A 238 -6.17 -21.93 -2.91
N PRO A 239 -5.38 -20.84 -2.89
CA PRO A 239 -4.05 -20.88 -2.29
C PRO A 239 -4.07 -21.35 -0.84
N ARG A 240 -2.98 -21.98 -0.41
CA ARG A 240 -2.83 -22.40 1.00
C ARG A 240 -2.88 -21.18 1.91
N LYS A 241 -3.70 -21.25 2.94
CA LYS A 241 -3.76 -20.19 3.97
C LYS A 241 -2.45 -20.14 4.77
N ILE A 242 -2.01 -18.94 5.08
CA ILE A 242 -0.88 -18.71 5.98
C ILE A 242 -1.40 -18.84 7.40
N HIS A 243 -0.82 -19.77 8.15
CA HIS A 243 -1.21 -20.05 9.54
C HIS A 243 -0.16 -19.59 10.55
N THR A 244 1.00 -19.14 10.06
CA THR A 244 2.08 -18.71 10.92
C THR A 244 1.72 -17.39 11.59
N VAL A 245 1.75 -17.39 12.91
CA VAL A 245 1.56 -16.18 13.72
C VAL A 245 2.91 -15.78 14.30
N GLU A 246 3.26 -14.52 14.18
CA GLU A 246 4.50 -14.00 14.78
C GLU A 246 4.43 -14.16 16.32
N PRO A 247 5.43 -14.81 16.95
CA PRO A 247 5.48 -14.89 18.40
C PRO A 247 5.62 -13.52 19.05
N GLN A 248 4.92 -13.33 20.17
CA GLN A 248 5.00 -12.07 20.92
C GLN A 248 6.46 -11.73 21.26
N GLN A 249 6.91 -10.55 20.89
CA GLN A 249 8.21 -10.04 21.26
C GLN A 249 8.27 -9.73 22.77
N LYS A 250 9.33 -10.26 23.43
CA LYS A 250 9.52 -10.18 24.91
C LYS A 250 10.63 -9.23 25.35
N GLY A 251 11.37 -8.67 24.40
CA GLY A 251 12.47 -7.75 24.67
C GLY A 251 12.78 -6.89 23.44
N GLU A 252 13.40 -5.74 23.64
CA GLU A 252 13.88 -4.91 22.55
C GLU A 252 14.87 -5.67 21.68
N ARG A 253 14.77 -5.49 20.36
CA ARG A 253 15.77 -5.95 19.39
C ARG A 253 16.45 -4.75 18.78
N ARG A 254 17.74 -4.88 18.44
CA ARG A 254 18.52 -3.83 17.81
C ARG A 254 19.29 -4.39 16.64
N VAL A 255 19.34 -3.63 15.56
CA VAL A 255 20.16 -3.91 14.38
C VAL A 255 20.95 -2.66 13.99
N TYR A 256 22.16 -2.87 13.53
CA TYR A 256 23.05 -1.82 13.07
C TYR A 256 23.34 -2.04 11.59
N VAL A 257 23.24 -0.98 10.81
CA VAL A 257 23.50 -1.00 9.38
C VAL A 257 24.63 -0.03 9.07
N HIS A 258 25.73 -0.56 8.58
CA HIS A 258 26.84 0.26 8.13
C HIS A 258 26.67 0.64 6.67
N LYS A 259 26.81 1.94 6.37
CA LYS A 259 26.79 2.44 4.99
C LYS A 259 27.68 3.68 4.88
N ALA A 260 28.87 3.54 4.28
CA ALA A 260 29.87 4.57 4.20
C ALA A 260 29.41 5.90 3.58
N SER A 261 28.39 5.86 2.71
CA SER A 261 27.83 7.05 2.06
C SER A 261 26.87 7.88 2.92
N VAL A 262 26.54 7.43 4.14
CA VAL A 262 25.59 8.13 5.01
C VAL A 262 26.27 9.28 5.73
N SER A 263 25.71 10.48 5.60
CA SER A 263 26.25 11.70 6.21
C SER A 263 25.71 11.97 7.62
N SER A 264 24.57 11.41 7.98
CA SER A 264 23.92 11.58 9.28
C SER A 264 23.22 10.28 9.67
N PRO A 265 23.19 9.91 10.96
CA PRO A 265 22.49 8.72 11.42
C PRO A 265 21.02 8.70 11.02
N ASN A 266 20.54 7.52 10.61
CA ASN A 266 19.13 7.28 10.38
C ASN A 266 18.64 6.26 11.42
N ILE A 267 17.47 6.47 11.99
CA ILE A 267 16.84 5.57 12.94
C ILE A 267 15.52 5.09 12.40
N MET A 268 15.28 3.80 12.51
CA MET A 268 13.95 3.21 12.29
C MET A 268 13.54 2.41 13.52
N MET A 269 12.32 2.64 13.99
CA MET A 269 11.71 1.84 15.06
C MET A 269 10.47 1.14 14.52
N GLY A 270 10.36 -0.16 14.74
CA GLY A 270 9.19 -0.96 14.45
C GLY A 270 8.55 -1.48 15.74
N PHE A 271 7.25 -1.32 15.91
CA PHE A 271 6.49 -1.84 17.06
C PHE A 271 5.37 -2.72 16.55
N HIS A 272 5.29 -3.96 17.00
CA HIS A 272 4.21 -4.87 16.59
C HIS A 272 2.84 -4.31 16.95
N ILE A 273 1.94 -4.29 15.96
CA ILE A 273 0.56 -3.84 16.06
C ILE A 273 -0.37 -4.87 15.42
N PRO A 274 -1.67 -4.87 15.73
CA PRO A 274 -2.64 -5.75 15.09
C PRO A 274 -2.86 -5.39 13.61
N ALA A 275 -3.48 -6.31 12.87
CA ALA A 275 -3.89 -6.14 11.48
C ALA A 275 -4.95 -5.03 11.31
N SER A 276 -5.15 -4.58 10.05
CA SER A 276 -6.09 -3.50 9.72
C SER A 276 -7.55 -3.75 10.10
N GLN A 277 -7.96 -5.01 10.19
CA GLN A 277 -9.32 -5.36 10.62
C GLN A 277 -9.56 -5.17 12.15
N HIS A 278 -8.49 -4.98 12.93
CA HIS A 278 -8.62 -4.80 14.37
C HIS A 278 -9.11 -3.39 14.71
N PRO A 279 -9.97 -3.19 15.73
CA PRO A 279 -10.48 -1.86 16.11
C PRO A 279 -9.39 -0.84 16.45
N ASP A 280 -8.23 -1.29 16.92
CA ASP A 280 -7.09 -0.42 17.25
C ASP A 280 -6.37 0.16 16.02
N TYR A 281 -6.68 -0.28 14.80
CA TYR A 281 -6.15 0.30 13.57
C TYR A 281 -6.43 1.81 13.48
N TYR A 282 -7.68 2.24 13.76
CA TYR A 282 -8.07 3.64 13.68
C TYR A 282 -7.32 4.54 14.69
N PRO A 283 -7.26 4.22 15.99
CA PRO A 283 -6.49 5.04 16.92
C PRO A 283 -4.97 4.96 16.68
N LEU A 284 -4.41 3.85 16.17
CA LEU A 284 -3.00 3.76 15.79
C LEU A 284 -2.68 4.64 14.58
N SER A 285 -3.55 4.68 13.59
CA SER A 285 -3.41 5.57 12.43
C SER A 285 -3.44 7.05 12.84
N LEU A 286 -4.39 7.45 13.70
CA LEU A 286 -4.45 8.82 14.21
C LEU A 286 -3.26 9.16 15.12
N LEU A 287 -2.75 8.20 15.90
CA LEU A 287 -1.53 8.39 16.68
C LEU A 287 -0.34 8.70 15.77
N SER A 288 -0.20 7.97 14.65
CA SER A 288 0.81 8.25 13.63
C SER A 288 0.70 9.68 13.09
N ASP A 289 -0.51 10.12 12.73
CA ASP A 289 -0.73 11.49 12.24
C ASP A 289 -0.40 12.55 13.28
N ILE A 290 -0.78 12.35 14.56
CA ILE A 290 -0.44 13.27 15.64
C ILE A 290 1.06 13.39 15.85
N LEU A 291 1.79 12.28 15.71
CA LEU A 291 3.24 12.27 15.86
C LEU A 291 3.95 12.98 14.72
N SER A 292 3.52 12.81 13.47
CA SER A 292 4.34 13.24 12.33
C SER A 292 3.62 13.97 11.17
N ASP A 293 2.27 14.05 11.14
CA ASP A 293 1.60 14.68 10.00
C ASP A 293 1.52 16.20 10.10
N GLY A 294 2.18 16.86 9.15
CA GLY A 294 2.21 18.30 8.99
C GLY A 294 3.11 19.05 9.96
N LYS A 295 3.29 20.35 9.69
CA LYS A 295 4.25 21.22 10.38
C LYS A 295 4.04 21.39 11.90
N SER A 296 2.82 21.20 12.39
CA SER A 296 2.49 21.29 13.82
C SER A 296 2.37 19.92 14.47
N SER A 297 2.93 18.87 13.89
CA SER A 297 3.04 17.55 14.50
C SER A 297 4.08 17.53 15.61
N ARG A 298 4.01 16.56 16.52
CA ARG A 298 4.92 16.49 17.66
C ARG A 298 6.37 16.35 17.26
N PHE A 299 6.66 15.49 16.28
CA PHE A 299 8.05 15.31 15.82
C PHE A 299 8.58 16.56 15.14
N THR A 300 7.80 17.22 14.29
CA THR A 300 8.23 18.44 13.63
C THR A 300 8.52 19.54 14.67
N THR A 301 7.57 19.81 15.53
CA THR A 301 7.71 20.87 16.54
C THR A 301 8.87 20.60 17.50
N ALA A 302 8.91 19.39 18.10
CA ALA A 302 9.88 19.13 19.16
C ALA A 302 11.30 18.80 18.62
N LEU A 303 11.41 18.00 17.55
CA LEU A 303 12.69 17.45 17.12
C LEU A 303 13.35 18.28 16.01
N ILE A 304 12.56 18.96 15.17
CA ILE A 304 13.05 19.74 14.04
C ILE A 304 13.13 21.22 14.42
N ASP A 305 12.03 21.82 14.90
CA ASP A 305 11.96 23.26 15.11
C ASP A 305 12.62 23.69 16.43
N GLU A 306 12.31 23.00 17.56
CA GLU A 306 12.77 23.39 18.90
C GLU A 306 14.16 22.83 19.24
N GLN A 307 14.33 21.49 19.19
CA GLN A 307 15.58 20.83 19.58
C GLN A 307 16.62 20.80 18.46
N GLN A 308 16.20 20.90 17.20
CA GLN A 308 17.05 20.85 16.01
C GLN A 308 17.93 19.59 15.93
N ILE A 309 17.41 18.46 16.43
CA ILE A 309 18.13 17.17 16.44
C ILE A 309 17.78 16.26 15.27
N ALA A 310 16.76 16.61 14.48
CA ALA A 310 16.35 15.87 13.30
C ALA A 310 16.21 16.80 12.09
N THR A 311 16.51 16.29 10.90
CA THR A 311 16.15 16.92 9.61
C THR A 311 14.80 16.44 9.12
N SER A 312 14.41 15.22 9.48
CA SER A 312 13.10 14.65 9.21
C SER A 312 12.75 13.61 10.28
N ALA A 313 11.45 13.52 10.60
CA ALA A 313 10.93 12.47 11.46
C ALA A 313 9.49 12.16 11.05
N SER A 314 9.20 10.90 10.78
CA SER A 314 7.91 10.41 10.30
C SER A 314 7.48 9.16 11.05
N SER A 315 6.17 8.92 11.09
CA SER A 315 5.60 7.66 11.55
C SER A 315 4.50 7.23 10.59
N PHE A 316 4.29 5.93 10.46
CA PHE A 316 3.30 5.39 9.55
C PHE A 316 2.79 4.01 9.98
N VAL A 317 1.56 3.75 9.60
CA VAL A 317 0.87 2.47 9.76
C VAL A 317 0.30 2.12 8.38
N TRP A 318 0.78 1.02 7.82
CA TRP A 318 0.27 0.51 6.55
C TRP A 318 -0.90 -0.44 6.76
N GLU A 319 -1.81 -0.51 5.79
CA GLU A 319 -2.82 -1.56 5.75
C GLU A 319 -2.13 -2.92 5.66
N SER A 320 -2.70 -3.90 6.36
CA SER A 320 -2.18 -5.26 6.38
C SER A 320 -3.26 -6.28 6.71
N ILE A 321 -3.14 -7.47 6.11
CA ILE A 321 -4.04 -8.60 6.38
C ILE A 321 -3.70 -9.27 7.72
N ASP A 322 -2.41 -9.37 8.03
CA ASP A 322 -1.89 -9.94 9.29
C ASP A 322 -1.31 -8.83 10.18
N PRO A 323 -1.07 -9.11 11.50
CA PRO A 323 -0.39 -8.18 12.39
C PRO A 323 0.93 -7.69 11.81
N ASN A 324 1.15 -6.37 11.81
CA ASN A 324 2.30 -5.71 11.21
C ASN A 324 3.01 -4.78 12.21
N LEU A 325 3.70 -3.76 11.74
CA LEU A 325 4.46 -2.82 12.57
C LEU A 325 3.90 -1.39 12.44
N PHE A 326 3.91 -0.69 13.56
CA PHE A 326 3.91 0.77 13.61
C PHE A 326 5.35 1.22 13.43
N TYR A 327 5.63 1.99 12.40
CA TYR A 327 6.97 2.44 12.08
C TYR A 327 7.19 3.89 12.50
N ILE A 328 8.42 4.18 12.94
CA ILE A 328 8.94 5.54 13.09
C ILE A 328 10.28 5.57 12.36
N TYR A 329 10.46 6.55 11.49
CA TYR A 329 11.72 6.77 10.78
C TYR A 329 12.17 8.22 10.95
N ALA A 330 13.44 8.43 11.29
CA ALA A 330 13.99 9.75 11.47
C ALA A 330 15.45 9.82 10.99
N VAL A 331 15.84 10.99 10.51
CA VAL A 331 17.20 11.33 10.08
C VAL A 331 17.75 12.41 11.01
N ALA A 332 18.89 12.17 11.59
CA ALA A 332 19.55 13.12 12.47
C ALA A 332 19.93 14.43 11.76
N ALA A 333 19.95 15.51 12.50
CA ALA A 333 20.55 16.75 12.04
C ALA A 333 22.08 16.58 11.98
N LYS A 334 22.76 17.50 11.29
CA LYS A 334 24.23 17.49 11.20
C LYS A 334 24.86 17.50 12.60
N ASP A 335 25.87 16.68 12.77
CA ASP A 335 26.65 16.55 14.02
C ASP A 335 25.84 16.04 15.24
N VAL A 336 24.64 15.48 15.00
CA VAL A 336 23.81 14.83 16.03
C VAL A 336 23.99 13.32 15.95
N ASP A 337 24.30 12.68 17.07
CA ASP A 337 24.45 11.23 17.16
C ASP A 337 23.10 10.49 17.22
N ALA A 338 23.15 9.19 16.94
CA ALA A 338 21.96 8.34 16.93
C ALA A 338 21.29 8.26 18.32
N ALA A 339 22.05 8.26 19.41
CA ALA A 339 21.53 8.14 20.77
C ALA A 339 20.71 9.38 21.16
N THR A 340 21.18 10.57 20.79
CA THR A 340 20.45 11.84 20.99
C THR A 340 19.13 11.86 20.20
N LEU A 341 19.14 11.47 18.93
CA LEU A 341 17.93 11.38 18.12
C LEU A 341 16.96 10.33 18.68
N GLU A 342 17.44 9.13 19.03
CA GLU A 342 16.62 8.06 19.61
C GLU A 342 15.94 8.52 20.89
N LYS A 343 16.68 9.20 21.78
CA LYS A 343 16.16 9.76 23.03
C LYS A 343 15.02 10.74 22.76
N GLY A 344 15.21 11.67 21.82
CA GLY A 344 14.17 12.63 21.43
C GLY A 344 12.89 11.96 20.93
N LEU A 345 13.01 10.95 20.05
CA LEU A 345 11.86 10.16 19.58
C LEU A 345 11.12 9.48 20.73
N ILE A 346 11.87 8.83 21.64
CA ILE A 346 11.30 8.14 22.81
C ILE A 346 10.61 9.12 23.76
N GLU A 347 11.15 10.32 23.96
CA GLU A 347 10.55 11.36 24.79
C GLU A 347 9.15 11.77 24.25
N GLN A 348 9.00 11.91 22.93
CA GLN A 348 7.70 12.21 22.33
C GLN A 348 6.71 11.07 22.50
N ILE A 349 7.11 9.81 22.30
CA ILE A 349 6.28 8.62 22.57
C ILE A 349 5.85 8.60 24.04
N ASN A 350 6.80 8.76 24.98
CA ASN A 350 6.54 8.75 26.41
C ASN A 350 5.63 9.91 26.84
N SER A 351 5.72 11.07 26.20
CA SER A 351 4.80 12.19 26.42
C SER A 351 3.35 11.79 26.10
N VAL A 352 3.11 11.11 24.95
CA VAL A 352 1.78 10.59 24.64
C VAL A 352 1.31 9.55 25.67
N ILE A 353 2.19 8.62 26.04
CA ILE A 353 1.86 7.57 27.01
C ILE A 353 1.49 8.15 28.38
N LYS A 354 2.23 9.16 28.86
CA LYS A 354 2.05 9.76 30.19
C LYS A 354 0.92 10.78 30.21
N ASN A 355 0.90 11.69 29.25
CA ASN A 355 0.09 12.89 29.26
C ASN A 355 -1.13 12.80 28.31
N GLY A 356 -1.16 11.80 27.39
CA GLY A 356 -2.15 11.71 26.33
C GLY A 356 -1.92 12.73 25.22
N VAL A 357 -2.99 13.06 24.52
CA VAL A 357 -3.03 14.06 23.45
C VAL A 357 -4.12 15.10 23.76
N SER A 358 -3.91 16.33 23.32
CA SER A 358 -4.91 17.39 23.46
C SER A 358 -6.09 17.18 22.51
N ALA A 359 -7.23 17.76 22.83
CA ALA A 359 -8.40 17.78 21.96
C ALA A 359 -8.09 18.42 20.59
N THR A 360 -7.24 19.44 20.57
CA THR A 360 -6.83 20.14 19.34
C THR A 360 -5.98 19.24 18.44
N GLU A 361 -5.00 18.50 18.98
CA GLU A 361 -4.17 17.55 18.21
C GLU A 361 -5.03 16.45 17.60
N LEU A 362 -5.93 15.86 18.41
CA LEU A 362 -6.81 14.80 17.94
C LEU A 362 -7.77 15.30 16.85
N GLN A 363 -8.39 16.47 17.06
CA GLN A 363 -9.32 17.02 16.06
C GLN A 363 -8.60 17.38 14.76
N LYS A 364 -7.37 17.92 14.83
CA LYS A 364 -6.54 18.16 13.65
C LYS A 364 -6.29 16.86 12.87
N ALA A 365 -5.86 15.79 13.54
CA ALA A 365 -5.60 14.51 12.90
C ALA A 365 -6.85 13.93 12.23
N LYS A 366 -8.00 13.98 12.91
CA LYS A 366 -9.30 13.59 12.33
C LYS A 366 -9.65 14.40 11.09
N ASN A 367 -9.51 15.73 11.16
CA ASN A 367 -9.82 16.62 10.03
C ASN A 367 -8.90 16.31 8.82
N ASN A 368 -7.59 16.08 9.05
CA ASN A 368 -6.66 15.74 7.98
C ASN A 368 -7.03 14.39 7.32
N ARG A 369 -7.37 13.37 8.10
CA ARG A 369 -7.87 12.09 7.57
C ARG A 369 -9.12 12.25 6.74
N LEU A 370 -10.07 13.05 7.22
CA LEU A 370 -11.31 13.32 6.52
C LEU A 370 -11.06 14.05 5.18
N VAL A 371 -10.19 15.07 5.20
CA VAL A 371 -9.80 15.81 3.98
C VAL A 371 -9.12 14.88 2.98
N ASN A 372 -8.18 14.04 3.42
CA ASN A 372 -7.50 13.10 2.55
C ASN A 372 -8.49 12.07 1.97
N PHE A 373 -9.36 11.50 2.82
CA PHE A 373 -10.43 10.60 2.36
C PHE A 373 -11.28 11.23 1.25
N TYR A 374 -11.77 12.44 1.44
CA TYR A 374 -12.61 13.09 0.43
C TYR A 374 -11.80 13.45 -0.83
N ARG A 375 -10.53 13.84 -0.69
CA ARG A 375 -9.66 14.10 -1.84
C ARG A 375 -9.47 12.86 -2.71
N ASP A 376 -9.21 11.72 -2.07
CA ASP A 376 -9.05 10.44 -2.78
C ASP A 376 -10.37 10.04 -3.46
N MET A 377 -11.49 10.21 -2.78
CA MET A 377 -12.82 9.91 -3.31
C MET A 377 -13.32 10.90 -4.38
N GLN A 378 -12.58 11.96 -4.71
CA GLN A 378 -12.90 12.87 -5.82
C GLN A 378 -12.48 12.30 -7.19
N THR A 379 -11.50 11.42 -7.25
CA THR A 379 -10.97 10.88 -8.50
C THR A 379 -11.48 9.46 -8.76
N ILE A 380 -11.69 9.10 -10.03
CA ILE A 380 -12.05 7.72 -10.41
C ILE A 380 -10.96 6.74 -9.97
N ASN A 381 -9.69 7.14 -10.04
CA ASN A 381 -8.55 6.36 -9.58
C ASN A 381 -8.61 6.09 -8.06
N GLY A 382 -8.78 7.13 -7.26
CA GLY A 382 -8.85 6.99 -5.81
C GLY A 382 -10.07 6.17 -5.36
N LYS A 383 -11.23 6.33 -6.02
CA LYS A 383 -12.41 5.49 -5.78
C LYS A 383 -12.11 4.03 -6.06
N ALA A 384 -11.55 3.71 -7.24
CA ALA A 384 -11.24 2.33 -7.64
C ALA A 384 -10.24 1.68 -6.69
N ASN A 385 -9.15 2.37 -6.39
CA ASN A 385 -8.12 1.88 -5.47
C ASN A 385 -8.70 1.62 -4.06
N ASN A 386 -9.43 2.58 -3.49
CA ASN A 386 -9.96 2.44 -2.14
C ASN A 386 -11.03 1.34 -2.01
N ILE A 387 -11.93 1.20 -3.00
CA ILE A 387 -12.93 0.12 -3.02
C ILE A 387 -12.22 -1.24 -2.99
N GLY A 388 -11.21 -1.45 -3.86
CA GLY A 388 -10.47 -2.70 -3.94
C GLY A 388 -9.62 -2.95 -2.69
N ALA A 389 -8.90 -1.95 -2.20
CA ALA A 389 -8.09 -2.04 -0.99
C ALA A 389 -8.94 -2.42 0.24
N TYR A 390 -10.09 -1.78 0.44
CA TYR A 390 -10.98 -2.12 1.55
C TYR A 390 -11.58 -3.52 1.40
N GLN A 391 -11.91 -3.96 0.17
CA GLN A 391 -12.35 -5.34 -0.07
C GLN A 391 -11.26 -6.35 0.33
N VAL A 392 -10.00 -6.09 0.02
CA VAL A 392 -8.91 -7.03 0.29
C VAL A 392 -8.44 -6.96 1.74
N TYR A 393 -8.09 -5.78 2.26
CA TYR A 393 -7.52 -5.63 3.60
C TYR A 393 -8.54 -5.75 4.72
N PHE A 394 -9.76 -5.24 4.51
CA PHE A 394 -10.81 -5.24 5.53
C PHE A 394 -11.88 -6.31 5.30
N GLY A 395 -11.84 -7.01 4.16
CA GLY A 395 -12.79 -8.07 3.80
C GLY A 395 -14.19 -7.59 3.43
N ASP A 396 -14.41 -6.26 3.37
CA ASP A 396 -15.69 -5.65 3.01
C ASP A 396 -15.47 -4.19 2.57
N TYR A 397 -15.68 -3.93 1.28
CA TYR A 397 -15.55 -2.58 0.71
C TYR A 397 -16.48 -1.55 1.38
N LYS A 398 -17.61 -1.96 1.95
CA LYS A 398 -18.57 -1.06 2.62
C LYS A 398 -17.94 -0.35 3.83
N LYS A 399 -16.90 -0.94 4.42
CA LYS A 399 -16.15 -0.32 5.51
C LYS A 399 -15.44 0.96 5.07
N LEU A 400 -15.11 1.13 3.77
CA LEU A 400 -14.60 2.38 3.21
C LEU A 400 -15.53 3.54 3.53
N PHE A 401 -16.81 3.40 3.25
CA PHE A 401 -17.82 4.44 3.44
C PHE A 401 -18.12 4.74 4.92
N ASN A 402 -17.76 3.82 5.80
CA ASN A 402 -17.86 3.98 7.25
C ASN A 402 -16.57 4.48 7.92
N ALA A 403 -15.44 4.53 7.19
CA ALA A 403 -14.15 4.93 7.74
C ALA A 403 -14.16 6.33 8.37
N PRO A 404 -14.75 7.37 7.76
CA PRO A 404 -14.86 8.69 8.40
C PRO A 404 -15.51 8.64 9.78
N ALA A 405 -16.62 7.91 9.91
CA ALA A 405 -17.32 7.75 11.18
C ALA A 405 -16.52 6.90 12.20
N ALA A 406 -15.71 5.95 11.74
CA ALA A 406 -14.84 5.16 12.59
C ALA A 406 -13.70 6.01 13.17
N PHE A 407 -13.06 6.84 12.36
CA PHE A 407 -12.06 7.81 12.84
C PHE A 407 -12.67 8.84 13.80
N GLU A 408 -13.87 9.35 13.51
CA GLU A 408 -14.53 10.34 14.36
C GLU A 408 -14.81 9.81 15.77
N LYS A 409 -15.12 8.53 15.94
CA LYS A 409 -15.38 7.89 17.23
C LYS A 409 -14.14 7.75 18.12
N VAL A 410 -12.93 7.85 17.58
CA VAL A 410 -11.70 7.70 18.35
C VAL A 410 -11.57 8.81 19.37
N THR A 411 -11.25 8.47 20.62
CA THR A 411 -11.08 9.39 21.73
C THR A 411 -9.59 9.61 22.06
N ALA A 412 -9.27 10.67 22.82
CA ALA A 412 -7.91 10.89 23.31
C ALA A 412 -7.44 9.75 24.24
N GLN A 413 -8.37 9.14 24.98
CA GLN A 413 -8.11 7.97 25.79
C GLN A 413 -7.73 6.75 24.95
N ASP A 414 -8.35 6.56 23.77
CA ASP A 414 -7.96 5.49 22.84
C ASP A 414 -6.55 5.69 22.32
N ILE A 415 -6.19 6.92 21.94
CA ILE A 415 -4.81 7.24 21.51
C ILE A 415 -3.80 6.91 22.61
N GLN A 416 -4.06 7.35 23.84
CA GLN A 416 -3.17 7.07 24.97
C GLN A 416 -3.10 5.57 25.29
N ARG A 417 -4.21 4.87 25.23
CA ARG A 417 -4.31 3.42 25.45
C ARG A 417 -3.47 2.65 24.44
N VAL A 418 -3.62 2.92 23.13
CA VAL A 418 -2.85 2.20 22.09
C VAL A 418 -1.36 2.56 22.17
N ALA A 419 -1.00 3.81 22.45
CA ALA A 419 0.39 4.19 22.67
C ALA A 419 1.01 3.39 23.83
N LYS A 420 0.33 3.30 24.96
CA LYS A 420 0.76 2.54 26.14
C LYS A 420 0.83 1.02 25.88
N GLN A 421 -0.10 0.49 25.09
CA GLN A 421 -0.19 -0.93 24.80
C GLN A 421 0.89 -1.39 23.81
N TYR A 422 1.11 -0.64 22.75
CA TYR A 422 1.94 -1.07 21.63
C TYR A 422 3.32 -0.41 21.58
N LEU A 423 3.46 0.89 21.88
CA LEU A 423 4.75 1.61 21.77
C LEU A 423 5.64 1.46 23.00
N ARG A 424 5.79 0.24 23.50
CA ARG A 424 6.60 -0.09 24.69
C ARG A 424 7.93 -0.71 24.31
N LYS A 425 8.95 -0.54 25.12
CA LYS A 425 10.31 -1.01 24.89
C LYS A 425 10.37 -2.50 24.54
N ALA A 426 9.65 -3.37 25.25
CA ALA A 426 9.67 -4.81 25.00
C ALA A 426 9.07 -5.23 23.65
N ASN A 427 8.32 -4.35 22.98
CA ASN A 427 7.66 -4.58 21.69
C ASN A 427 8.37 -3.89 20.52
N ARG A 428 9.55 -3.31 20.78
CA ARG A 428 10.28 -2.45 19.85
C ARG A 428 11.46 -3.15 19.22
N THR A 429 11.60 -2.96 17.90
CA THR A 429 12.84 -3.24 17.16
C THR A 429 13.40 -1.91 16.68
N VAL A 430 14.68 -1.65 16.94
CA VAL A 430 15.38 -0.41 16.58
C VAL A 430 16.47 -0.74 15.57
N GLY A 431 16.43 -0.11 14.42
CA GLY A 431 17.53 -0.06 13.47
C GLY A 431 18.26 1.27 13.55
N ILE A 432 19.57 1.21 13.46
CA ILE A 432 20.46 2.39 13.39
C ILE A 432 21.33 2.22 12.15
N LEU A 433 21.21 3.16 11.21
CA LEU A 433 22.04 3.18 10.02
C LEU A 433 22.97 4.40 10.10
N ASN A 434 24.27 4.17 10.04
CA ASN A 434 25.32 5.20 10.13
C ASN A 434 26.51 4.84 9.22
N ASN A 435 27.52 5.70 9.20
CA ASN A 435 28.78 5.50 8.46
C ASN A 435 29.94 5.00 9.35
N GLN A 436 29.68 4.67 10.60
CA GLN A 436 30.70 4.15 11.53
C GLN A 436 30.55 2.63 11.58
N GLU A 437 31.64 1.90 11.37
CA GLU A 437 31.74 0.51 11.78
C GLU A 437 31.67 0.47 13.31
N ASP A 438 30.83 -0.41 13.88
CA ASP A 438 30.73 -0.55 15.32
C ASP A 438 32.10 -0.93 15.88
N SER A 439 32.68 -0.04 16.69
CA SER A 439 33.92 -0.28 17.39
C SER A 439 33.82 -1.29 18.53
N HIS A 440 32.81 -2.16 18.51
CA HIS A 440 32.60 -3.21 19.50
C HIS A 440 33.42 -4.50 19.25
N GLU A 441 34.35 -4.50 18.26
CA GLU A 441 35.28 -5.63 18.07
C GLU A 441 36.44 -5.68 19.07
N ASP A 442 36.66 -4.65 19.87
CA ASP A 442 37.81 -4.58 20.78
C ASP A 442 37.53 -5.05 22.23
N ASP A 443 36.30 -5.52 22.55
CA ASP A 443 35.93 -5.95 23.93
C ASP A 443 35.55 -7.45 24.03
N LEU A 444 36.09 -8.33 23.16
CA LEU A 444 35.96 -9.79 23.30
C LEU A 444 37.27 -10.46 23.66
#